data_35912ac6863014f219ea46345f2f19f2
#
_entry.id   35912ac6863014f219ea46345f2f19f2
#
_cell.length_a   1.000
_cell.length_b   1.000
_cell.length_c   1.000
_cell.angle_alpha   90.00
_cell.angle_beta   90.00
_cell.angle_gamma   90.00
#
_symmetry.space_group_name_H-M   'P 1'
#
loop_
_entity.id
_entity.type
_entity.pdbx_description
1 polymer ?
#
loop_
_entity_poly.entity_id
_entity_poly.type
_entity_poly.pdbx_seq_one_letter_code
_entity_poly.pdbx_strand_id
1 'polypeptide(L)'
;MAAIIDDFCADGYLVVRRAVETDIVRRCVDVIEAELRTRAVDPRDPTTWTEPVVRFACPEGPAFAAAGTSPALGAMYDALLGAGRWARRQGVGGTLPIRFPSVRDPGDAGWHVDGSYDVEGAWWVNLRSRGRGLLALFLFTDVGDADAPTELIVGSHLDVPRVLAPWGERGVFFGDVVSQLPGTTFERPRTRATGHAGDVFLCHPFLVHRATWPHRGAGPRMVAQPAVAIHEPFALQAGPDVCPVERAILQGLGGAPVSSGHGGATIPPSR
;
A
#
# COMPACT_ATOMS: atom_id res chain seq x y z
N MET A 1 -10.61 -10.26 17.14
CA MET A 1 -10.30 -8.87 16.78
C MET A 1 -8.99 -8.41 17.42
N ALA A 2 -8.83 -8.43 18.75
CA ALA A 2 -7.61 -7.95 19.42
C ALA A 2 -6.32 -8.61 18.87
N ALA A 3 -6.26 -9.94 18.77
CA ALA A 3 -5.09 -10.64 18.22
C ALA A 3 -4.73 -10.18 16.78
N ILE A 4 -5.72 -9.98 15.90
CA ILE A 4 -5.48 -9.49 14.55
C ILE A 4 -4.88 -8.07 14.54
N ILE A 5 -5.31 -7.23 15.49
CA ILE A 5 -4.76 -5.88 15.64
C ILE A 5 -3.32 -5.92 16.17
N ASP A 6 -3.03 -6.82 17.11
CA ASP A 6 -1.68 -6.97 17.64
C ASP A 6 -0.73 -7.54 16.58
N ASP A 7 -1.19 -8.51 15.77
CA ASP A 7 -0.44 -9.00 14.60
C ASP A 7 -0.18 -7.88 13.60
N PHE A 8 -1.19 -7.04 13.28
CA PHE A 8 -0.99 -5.88 12.40
C PHE A 8 0.07 -4.90 12.96
N CYS A 9 0.06 -4.62 14.25
CA CYS A 9 1.06 -3.74 14.86
C CYS A 9 2.47 -4.34 14.88
N ALA A 10 2.58 -5.67 14.91
CA ALA A 10 3.87 -6.37 14.86
C ALA A 10 4.39 -6.52 13.42
N ASP A 11 3.53 -6.95 12.51
CA ASP A 11 3.89 -7.35 11.15
C ASP A 11 3.79 -6.21 10.14
N GLY A 12 2.90 -5.23 10.39
CA GLY A 12 2.64 -4.09 9.51
C GLY A 12 1.62 -4.36 8.41
N TYR A 13 0.98 -5.52 8.41
CA TYR A 13 -0.10 -5.83 7.47
C TYR A 13 -1.07 -6.85 8.04
N LEU A 14 -2.24 -6.92 7.44
CA LEU A 14 -3.19 -8.01 7.63
C LEU A 14 -3.90 -8.32 6.31
N VAL A 15 -4.55 -9.47 6.25
CA VAL A 15 -5.32 -9.89 5.05
C VAL A 15 -6.78 -10.05 5.42
N VAL A 16 -7.64 -9.29 4.74
CA VAL A 16 -9.09 -9.48 4.80
C VAL A 16 -9.47 -10.47 3.71
N ARG A 17 -9.68 -11.72 4.11
CA ARG A 17 -10.03 -12.79 3.16
C ARG A 17 -11.45 -12.60 2.66
N ARG A 18 -11.66 -12.78 1.35
CA ARG A 18 -12.95 -12.57 0.68
C ARG A 18 -13.59 -11.23 1.04
N ALA A 19 -12.77 -10.21 1.13
CA ALA A 19 -13.20 -8.84 1.41
C ALA A 19 -14.16 -8.31 0.33
N VAL A 20 -14.01 -8.79 -0.89
CA VAL A 20 -14.87 -8.51 -2.04
C VAL A 20 -15.49 -9.82 -2.53
N GLU A 21 -16.81 -9.84 -2.68
CA GLU A 21 -17.53 -11.01 -3.13
C GLU A 21 -17.18 -11.39 -4.58
N THR A 22 -17.20 -12.69 -4.89
CA THR A 22 -16.74 -13.24 -6.18
C THR A 22 -17.46 -12.65 -7.40
N ASP A 23 -18.75 -12.38 -7.31
CA ASP A 23 -19.51 -11.79 -8.42
C ASP A 23 -19.16 -10.30 -8.63
N ILE A 24 -18.81 -9.57 -7.56
CA ILE A 24 -18.30 -8.19 -7.65
C ILE A 24 -16.91 -8.20 -8.28
N VAL A 25 -16.01 -9.09 -7.85
CA VAL A 25 -14.68 -9.26 -8.43
C VAL A 25 -14.79 -9.54 -9.93
N ARG A 26 -15.64 -10.50 -10.35
CA ARG A 26 -15.81 -10.83 -11.76
C ARG A 26 -16.23 -9.61 -12.58
N ARG A 27 -17.20 -8.81 -12.09
CA ARG A 27 -17.62 -7.58 -12.77
C ARG A 27 -16.50 -6.53 -12.84
N CYS A 28 -15.65 -6.42 -11.80
CA CYS A 28 -14.46 -5.57 -11.86
C CYS A 28 -13.48 -6.06 -12.93
N VAL A 29 -13.22 -7.36 -13.00
CA VAL A 29 -12.35 -7.97 -14.01
C VAL A 29 -12.87 -7.71 -15.42
N ASP A 30 -14.18 -7.87 -15.66
CA ASP A 30 -14.81 -7.59 -16.97
C ASP A 30 -14.51 -6.13 -17.41
N VAL A 31 -14.60 -5.16 -16.50
CA VAL A 31 -14.28 -3.75 -16.79
C VAL A 31 -12.78 -3.57 -17.03
N ILE A 32 -11.90 -4.19 -16.22
CA ILE A 32 -10.45 -4.13 -16.40
C ILE A 32 -10.05 -4.72 -17.77
N GLU A 33 -10.62 -5.86 -18.14
CA GLU A 33 -10.37 -6.48 -19.45
C GLU A 33 -10.84 -5.59 -20.61
N ALA A 34 -12.00 -4.96 -20.48
CA ALA A 34 -12.49 -4.01 -21.47
C ALA A 34 -11.51 -2.82 -21.63
N GLU A 35 -11.01 -2.26 -20.52
CA GLU A 35 -10.05 -1.18 -20.51
C GLU A 35 -8.68 -1.58 -21.12
N LEU A 36 -8.22 -2.81 -20.91
CA LEU A 36 -7.04 -3.35 -21.58
C LEU A 36 -7.22 -3.43 -23.10
N ARG A 37 -8.40 -3.88 -23.56
CA ARG A 37 -8.68 -3.97 -25.00
C ARG A 37 -8.68 -2.60 -25.68
N THR A 38 -9.07 -1.52 -24.99
CA THR A 38 -8.94 -0.15 -25.55
C THR A 38 -7.48 0.24 -25.80
N ARG A 39 -6.53 -0.45 -25.17
CA ARG A 39 -5.08 -0.28 -25.32
C ARG A 39 -4.44 -1.32 -26.23
N ALA A 40 -5.25 -2.02 -27.04
CA ALA A 40 -4.82 -3.12 -27.89
C ALA A 40 -4.14 -4.29 -27.13
N VAL A 41 -4.49 -4.50 -25.85
CA VAL A 41 -4.05 -5.62 -25.04
C VAL A 41 -5.25 -6.52 -24.75
N ASP A 42 -5.27 -7.73 -25.32
CA ASP A 42 -6.25 -8.74 -24.95
C ASP A 42 -5.69 -9.61 -23.80
N PRO A 43 -6.32 -9.61 -22.60
CA PRO A 43 -5.84 -10.42 -21.47
C PRO A 43 -5.89 -11.93 -21.72
N ARG A 44 -6.53 -12.37 -22.81
CA ARG A 44 -6.63 -13.79 -23.20
C ARG A 44 -5.73 -14.17 -24.37
N ASP A 45 -5.08 -13.19 -25.00
CA ASP A 45 -4.17 -13.41 -26.13
C ASP A 45 -2.75 -12.98 -25.78
N PRO A 46 -1.85 -13.93 -25.43
CA PRO A 46 -0.47 -13.63 -25.08
C PRO A 46 0.33 -12.91 -26.19
N THR A 47 -0.09 -12.98 -27.44
CA THR A 47 0.60 -12.30 -28.53
C THR A 47 0.47 -10.77 -28.44
N THR A 48 -0.51 -10.27 -27.69
CA THR A 48 -0.74 -8.85 -27.44
C THR A 48 0.02 -8.28 -26.24
N TRP A 49 0.67 -9.14 -25.43
CA TRP A 49 1.37 -8.73 -24.20
C TRP A 49 2.78 -8.25 -24.49
N THR A 50 2.87 -7.09 -25.13
CA THR A 50 4.17 -6.51 -25.56
C THR A 50 4.96 -5.90 -24.42
N GLU A 51 4.29 -5.49 -23.33
CA GLU A 51 4.89 -4.93 -22.13
C GLU A 51 4.67 -5.82 -20.90
N PRO A 52 5.67 -5.98 -20.02
CA PRO A 52 5.52 -6.79 -18.81
C PRO A 52 4.51 -6.20 -17.83
N VAL A 53 4.26 -4.89 -17.91
CA VAL A 53 3.31 -4.18 -17.02
C VAL A 53 2.57 -3.11 -17.80
N VAL A 54 1.24 -3.14 -17.71
CA VAL A 54 0.37 -2.04 -18.14
C VAL A 54 -0.23 -1.38 -16.91
N ARG A 55 -0.14 -0.05 -16.82
CA ARG A 55 -0.65 0.73 -15.68
C ARG A 55 -1.69 1.74 -16.12
N PHE A 56 -2.76 1.82 -15.36
CA PHE A 56 -3.77 2.89 -15.47
C PHE A 56 -4.40 3.18 -14.11
N ALA A 57 -5.16 4.26 -14.00
CA ALA A 57 -5.96 4.53 -12.81
C ALA A 57 -7.01 3.43 -12.66
N CYS A 58 -7.24 2.97 -11.41
CA CYS A 58 -8.28 1.98 -11.17
C CYS A 58 -9.61 2.49 -11.72
N PRO A 59 -10.33 1.72 -12.55
CA PRO A 59 -11.59 2.16 -13.15
C PRO A 59 -12.63 2.53 -12.09
N GLU A 60 -13.56 3.37 -12.49
CA GLU A 60 -14.73 3.73 -11.68
C GLU A 60 -15.96 2.96 -12.13
N GLY A 61 -17.08 3.17 -11.43
CA GLY A 61 -18.36 2.59 -11.75
C GLY A 61 -18.90 1.63 -10.69
N PRO A 62 -20.10 1.05 -10.91
CA PRO A 62 -20.84 0.32 -9.87
C PRO A 62 -20.09 -0.88 -9.27
N ALA A 63 -19.32 -1.62 -10.08
CA ALA A 63 -18.55 -2.78 -9.60
C ALA A 63 -17.43 -2.33 -8.65
N PHE A 64 -16.65 -1.30 -9.03
CA PHE A 64 -15.58 -0.75 -8.20
C PHE A 64 -16.12 0.01 -6.99
N ALA A 65 -17.29 0.65 -7.11
CA ALA A 65 -17.99 1.23 -5.96
C ALA A 65 -18.34 0.14 -4.94
N ALA A 66 -18.95 -0.96 -5.37
CA ALA A 66 -19.28 -2.08 -4.50
C ALA A 66 -18.02 -2.72 -3.85
N ALA A 67 -16.94 -2.92 -4.64
CA ALA A 67 -15.69 -3.45 -4.12
C ALA A 67 -15.05 -2.52 -3.07
N GLY A 68 -14.97 -1.21 -3.34
CA GLY A 68 -14.33 -0.23 -2.46
C GLY A 68 -15.14 0.08 -1.19
N THR A 69 -16.45 -0.19 -1.19
CA THR A 69 -17.36 0.05 -0.05
C THR A 69 -17.76 -1.22 0.69
N SER A 70 -16.99 -2.31 0.51
CA SER A 70 -17.23 -3.57 1.21
C SER A 70 -17.36 -3.35 2.72
N PRO A 71 -18.43 -3.86 3.37
CA PRO A 71 -18.61 -3.72 4.82
C PRO A 71 -17.48 -4.34 5.64
N ALA A 72 -16.88 -5.43 5.15
CA ALA A 72 -15.74 -6.07 5.80
C ALA A 72 -14.52 -5.14 5.83
N LEU A 73 -14.25 -4.42 4.73
CA LEU A 73 -13.18 -3.43 4.67
C LEU A 73 -13.48 -2.21 5.56
N GLY A 74 -14.71 -1.70 5.53
CA GLY A 74 -15.12 -0.59 6.39
C GLY A 74 -14.89 -0.88 7.87
N ALA A 75 -15.28 -2.08 8.33
CA ALA A 75 -15.06 -2.52 9.71
C ALA A 75 -13.56 -2.59 10.06
N MET A 76 -12.70 -3.02 9.12
CA MET A 76 -11.26 -3.06 9.33
C MET A 76 -10.62 -1.67 9.31
N TYR A 77 -11.10 -0.76 8.45
CA TYR A 77 -10.65 0.63 8.48
C TYR A 77 -10.99 1.31 9.81
N ASP A 78 -12.21 1.10 10.33
CA ASP A 78 -12.59 1.59 11.67
C ASP A 78 -11.70 1.00 12.77
N ALA A 79 -11.39 -0.28 12.69
CA ALA A 79 -10.55 -0.95 13.67
C ALA A 79 -9.08 -0.48 13.64
N LEU A 80 -8.52 -0.19 12.45
CA LEU A 80 -7.11 0.19 12.28
C LEU A 80 -6.86 1.69 12.40
N LEU A 81 -7.78 2.52 11.94
CA LEU A 81 -7.63 3.97 11.86
C LEU A 81 -8.47 4.74 12.88
N GLY A 82 -9.50 4.07 13.44
CA GLY A 82 -10.52 4.71 14.27
C GLY A 82 -11.75 5.13 13.44
N ALA A 83 -12.93 4.89 13.99
CA ALA A 83 -14.19 5.23 13.34
C ALA A 83 -14.28 6.73 13.05
N GLY A 84 -14.67 7.08 11.82
CA GLY A 84 -14.80 8.47 11.37
C GLY A 84 -13.50 9.21 11.09
N ARG A 85 -12.33 8.55 11.22
CA ARG A 85 -11.02 9.18 10.94
C ARG A 85 -10.53 8.99 9.50
N TRP A 86 -11.17 8.13 8.74
CA TRP A 86 -10.82 7.85 7.34
C TRP A 86 -11.90 8.34 6.38
N ALA A 87 -11.48 8.74 5.18
CA ALA A 87 -12.39 9.23 4.15
C ALA A 87 -13.18 8.06 3.55
N ARG A 88 -14.52 8.17 3.58
CA ARG A 88 -15.38 7.15 2.98
C ARG A 88 -15.07 6.99 1.51
N ARG A 89 -14.88 5.76 1.10
CA ARG A 89 -14.57 5.42 -0.29
C ARG A 89 -15.85 5.49 -1.13
N GLN A 90 -15.67 5.91 -2.40
CA GLN A 90 -16.71 5.81 -3.42
C GLN A 90 -16.41 4.70 -4.43
N GLY A 91 -15.23 4.09 -4.32
CA GLY A 91 -14.75 3.01 -5.17
C GLY A 91 -13.40 2.49 -4.68
N VAL A 92 -12.73 1.70 -5.48
CA VAL A 92 -11.39 1.18 -5.17
C VAL A 92 -10.34 2.29 -5.29
N GLY A 93 -10.27 2.98 -6.42
CA GLY A 93 -9.31 4.05 -6.68
C GLY A 93 -7.85 3.56 -6.74
N GLY A 94 -6.92 4.52 -6.75
CA GLY A 94 -5.49 4.24 -6.86
C GLY A 94 -5.06 3.83 -8.27
N THR A 95 -3.89 3.21 -8.37
CA THR A 95 -3.36 2.65 -9.62
C THR A 95 -3.60 1.16 -9.72
N LEU A 96 -3.72 0.67 -10.94
CA LEU A 96 -3.89 -0.74 -11.26
C LEU A 96 -2.73 -1.19 -12.18
N PRO A 97 -1.58 -1.60 -11.63
CA PRO A 97 -0.51 -2.22 -12.39
C PRO A 97 -0.89 -3.67 -12.71
N ILE A 98 -1.22 -3.93 -13.97
CA ILE A 98 -1.48 -5.28 -14.46
C ILE A 98 -0.17 -5.85 -14.96
N ARG A 99 0.24 -6.98 -14.40
CA ARG A 99 1.46 -7.70 -14.78
C ARG A 99 1.14 -8.88 -15.66
N PHE A 100 1.85 -9.00 -16.76
CA PHE A 100 1.73 -10.11 -17.68
C PHE A 100 2.90 -11.09 -17.51
N PRO A 101 2.70 -12.39 -17.80
CA PRO A 101 3.79 -13.35 -17.85
C PRO A 101 4.96 -12.83 -18.70
N SER A 102 6.10 -12.63 -18.06
CA SER A 102 7.30 -12.08 -18.71
C SER A 102 8.54 -12.32 -17.84
N VAL A 103 9.67 -12.61 -18.49
CA VAL A 103 10.99 -12.65 -17.84
C VAL A 103 11.72 -11.31 -17.92
N ARG A 104 11.18 -10.34 -18.67
CA ARG A 104 11.77 -9.01 -18.80
C ARG A 104 11.57 -8.20 -17.52
N ASP A 105 12.64 -7.54 -17.08
CA ASP A 105 12.58 -6.62 -15.94
C ASP A 105 11.74 -5.38 -16.32
N PRO A 106 10.64 -5.10 -15.59
CA PRO A 106 9.84 -3.90 -15.82
C PRO A 106 10.48 -2.61 -15.25
N GLY A 107 11.59 -2.70 -14.53
CA GLY A 107 12.29 -1.56 -13.94
C GLY A 107 11.60 -0.94 -12.71
N ASP A 108 10.68 -1.66 -12.06
CA ASP A 108 9.89 -1.14 -10.94
C ASP A 108 10.00 -1.97 -9.65
N ALA A 109 11.00 -2.84 -9.54
CA ALA A 109 11.17 -3.78 -8.42
C ALA A 109 11.95 -3.21 -7.23
N GLY A 110 12.13 -1.90 -7.14
CA GLY A 110 12.81 -1.24 -6.02
C GLY A 110 12.00 -1.29 -4.73
N TRP A 111 12.68 -1.51 -3.59
CA TRP A 111 12.07 -1.36 -2.28
C TRP A 111 11.67 0.10 -2.04
N HIS A 112 10.48 0.33 -1.49
CA HIS A 112 9.98 1.66 -1.18
C HIS A 112 8.91 1.61 -0.08
N VAL A 113 8.60 2.76 0.46
CA VAL A 113 7.33 3.09 1.11
C VAL A 113 6.55 4.01 0.17
N ASP A 114 5.25 4.02 0.25
CA ASP A 114 4.46 4.93 -0.59
C ASP A 114 4.57 6.38 -0.09
N GLY A 115 4.61 7.32 -1.02
CA GLY A 115 4.37 8.73 -0.72
C GLY A 115 2.93 8.95 -0.25
N SER A 116 2.72 9.88 0.65
CA SER A 116 1.42 10.13 1.27
C SER A 116 0.76 11.45 0.85
N TYR A 117 1.51 12.41 0.34
CA TYR A 117 1.02 13.68 -0.18
C TYR A 117 1.90 14.19 -1.31
N ASP A 118 1.31 15.02 -2.16
CA ASP A 118 1.99 15.66 -3.28
C ASP A 118 2.59 17.01 -2.86
N VAL A 119 3.80 17.28 -3.35
CA VAL A 119 4.45 18.58 -3.30
C VAL A 119 5.01 18.87 -4.69
N GLU A 120 4.40 19.77 -5.41
CA GLU A 120 4.85 20.21 -6.75
C GLU A 120 5.03 19.04 -7.75
N GLY A 121 4.15 18.05 -7.70
CA GLY A 121 4.17 16.87 -8.58
C GLY A 121 5.09 15.74 -8.08
N ALA A 122 5.74 15.89 -6.94
CA ALA A 122 6.53 14.87 -6.31
C ALA A 122 5.84 14.29 -5.05
N TRP A 123 5.93 13.00 -4.85
CA TRP A 123 5.33 12.33 -3.70
C TRP A 123 6.25 12.39 -2.49
N TRP A 124 5.73 12.88 -1.38
CA TRP A 124 6.41 13.01 -0.10
C TRP A 124 5.75 12.19 0.98
N VAL A 125 6.49 11.91 2.04
CA VAL A 125 6.01 11.23 3.24
C VAL A 125 6.58 11.91 4.48
N ASN A 126 5.77 12.07 5.50
CA ASN A 126 6.20 12.54 6.82
C ASN A 126 5.76 11.58 7.92
N LEU A 127 6.26 11.79 9.13
CA LEU A 127 6.01 10.92 10.27
C LEU A 127 4.52 10.77 10.61
N ARG A 128 3.70 11.79 10.35
CA ARG A 128 2.27 11.78 10.61
C ARG A 128 1.44 11.20 9.46
N SER A 129 2.11 10.68 8.43
CA SER A 129 1.50 10.08 7.23
C SER A 129 0.33 10.91 6.66
N ARG A 130 0.57 12.19 6.46
CA ARG A 130 -0.42 13.12 5.93
C ARG A 130 -1.09 12.56 4.67
N GLY A 131 -2.43 12.40 4.72
CA GLY A 131 -3.22 11.95 3.56
C GLY A 131 -3.33 10.44 3.36
N ARG A 132 -2.48 9.60 3.98
CA ARG A 132 -2.52 8.15 3.80
C ARG A 132 -2.60 7.43 5.15
N GLY A 133 -3.71 6.75 5.43
CA GLY A 133 -3.87 5.91 6.62
C GLY A 133 -3.35 4.49 6.42
N LEU A 134 -3.63 3.89 5.25
CA LEU A 134 -3.19 2.55 4.87
C LEU A 134 -2.86 2.50 3.37
N LEU A 135 -2.05 1.52 2.96
CA LEU A 135 -2.03 0.99 1.61
C LEU A 135 -2.93 -0.23 1.56
N ALA A 136 -3.81 -0.32 0.56
CA ALA A 136 -4.57 -1.52 0.31
C ALA A 136 -4.14 -2.17 -1.00
N LEU A 137 -4.04 -3.52 -1.02
CA LEU A 137 -3.80 -4.29 -2.24
C LEU A 137 -5.03 -5.14 -2.50
N PHE A 138 -5.84 -4.75 -3.49
CA PHE A 138 -7.04 -5.48 -3.91
C PHE A 138 -6.65 -6.50 -4.98
N LEU A 139 -6.81 -7.79 -4.68
CA LEU A 139 -6.54 -8.86 -5.62
C LEU A 139 -7.79 -9.10 -6.49
N PHE A 140 -7.73 -8.77 -7.77
CA PHE A 140 -8.80 -9.07 -8.74
C PHE A 140 -8.60 -10.39 -9.47
N THR A 141 -7.41 -10.97 -9.41
CA THR A 141 -7.09 -12.33 -9.84
C THR A 141 -6.52 -13.12 -8.67
N ASP A 142 -6.51 -14.44 -8.76
CA ASP A 142 -5.68 -15.23 -7.87
C ASP A 142 -4.22 -14.86 -8.07
N VAL A 143 -3.46 -14.80 -6.99
CA VAL A 143 -2.04 -14.44 -7.00
C VAL A 143 -1.26 -15.51 -6.25
N GLY A 144 -0.52 -16.32 -6.97
CA GLY A 144 0.41 -17.29 -6.42
C GLY A 144 1.86 -16.80 -6.46
N ASP A 145 2.78 -17.65 -6.02
CA ASP A 145 4.22 -17.32 -6.00
C ASP A 145 4.82 -17.09 -7.39
N ALA A 146 4.23 -17.70 -8.42
CA ALA A 146 4.69 -17.53 -9.80
C ALA A 146 4.21 -16.23 -10.46
N ASP A 147 3.21 -15.56 -9.87
CA ASP A 147 2.51 -14.41 -10.49
C ASP A 147 3.15 -13.06 -10.16
N ALA A 148 4.42 -13.05 -9.79
CA ALA A 148 5.16 -11.86 -9.37
C ALA A 148 4.41 -11.06 -8.28
N PRO A 149 4.04 -11.68 -7.14
CA PRO A 149 3.31 -11.04 -6.04
C PRO A 149 4.10 -9.87 -5.47
N THR A 150 3.41 -8.87 -4.92
CA THR A 150 4.06 -7.81 -4.14
C THR A 150 4.77 -8.43 -2.94
N GLU A 151 6.03 -8.08 -2.73
CA GLU A 151 6.83 -8.55 -1.60
C GLU A 151 6.86 -7.49 -0.50
N LEU A 152 6.68 -7.92 0.75
CA LEU A 152 6.59 -7.09 1.94
C LEU A 152 7.72 -7.48 2.90
N ILE A 153 8.37 -6.52 3.54
CA ILE A 153 9.31 -6.76 4.65
C ILE A 153 8.52 -6.68 5.96
N VAL A 154 8.30 -7.82 6.60
CA VAL A 154 7.49 -7.94 7.83
C VAL A 154 8.10 -7.11 8.96
N GLY A 155 7.30 -6.25 9.60
CA GLY A 155 7.75 -5.40 10.70
C GLY A 155 8.59 -4.19 10.32
N SER A 156 8.89 -3.98 9.02
CA SER A 156 9.73 -2.85 8.56
C SER A 156 9.13 -1.47 8.84
N HIS A 157 7.82 -1.39 8.97
CA HIS A 157 7.09 -0.17 9.31
C HIS A 157 7.50 0.41 10.68
N LEU A 158 8.11 -0.40 11.56
CA LEU A 158 8.63 0.03 12.85
C LEU A 158 10.00 0.74 12.74
N ASP A 159 10.72 0.55 11.63
CA ASP A 159 12.03 1.19 11.42
C ASP A 159 11.89 2.58 10.76
N VAL A 160 10.88 2.77 9.93
CA VAL A 160 10.64 4.00 9.15
C VAL A 160 10.38 5.24 10.00
N PRO A 161 9.66 5.18 11.15
CA PRO A 161 9.40 6.37 11.96
C PRO A 161 10.66 7.12 12.40
N ARG A 162 11.75 6.41 12.73
CA ARG A 162 13.01 7.02 13.14
C ARG A 162 13.70 7.75 11.98
N VAL A 163 13.53 7.27 10.77
CA VAL A 163 14.04 7.96 9.56
C VAL A 163 13.23 9.23 9.28
N LEU A 164 11.91 9.19 9.49
CA LEU A 164 11.03 10.32 9.20
C LEU A 164 11.06 11.41 10.29
N ALA A 165 11.30 11.05 11.55
CA ALA A 165 11.22 11.95 12.68
C ALA A 165 12.07 13.24 12.55
N PRO A 166 13.32 13.22 12.06
CA PRO A 166 14.14 14.42 11.90
C PRO A 166 13.60 15.43 10.87
N TRP A 167 12.73 14.98 9.95
CA TRP A 167 12.21 15.81 8.86
C TRP A 167 10.94 16.59 9.22
N GLY A 168 10.35 16.34 10.40
CA GLY A 168 9.17 17.05 10.91
C GLY A 168 7.97 17.02 9.96
N GLU A 169 7.22 18.12 9.92
CA GLU A 169 6.01 18.23 9.07
C GLU A 169 6.33 18.29 7.57
N ARG A 170 7.52 18.76 7.20
CA ARG A 170 7.95 18.81 5.80
C ARG A 170 8.08 17.41 5.21
N GLY A 171 8.53 16.42 6.00
CA GLY A 171 8.82 15.09 5.52
C GLY A 171 9.99 15.01 4.54
N VAL A 172 10.02 13.94 3.77
CA VAL A 172 11.08 13.61 2.81
C VAL A 172 10.44 13.04 1.51
N PHE A 173 11.14 13.19 0.41
CA PHE A 173 10.74 12.51 -0.84
C PHE A 173 10.69 11.00 -0.60
N PHE A 174 9.59 10.35 -1.00
CA PHE A 174 9.33 8.95 -0.65
C PHE A 174 10.44 8.00 -1.14
N GLY A 175 11.04 8.28 -2.29
CA GLY A 175 12.13 7.49 -2.87
C GLY A 175 13.41 7.47 -2.05
N ASP A 176 13.62 8.47 -1.17
CA ASP A 176 14.82 8.60 -0.35
C ASP A 176 14.70 7.90 1.01
N VAL A 177 13.50 7.45 1.41
CA VAL A 177 13.26 6.83 2.72
C VAL A 177 14.07 5.55 2.87
N VAL A 178 13.98 4.68 1.88
CA VAL A 178 14.55 3.33 1.95
C VAL A 178 16.08 3.34 2.02
N SER A 179 16.72 4.30 1.35
CA SER A 179 18.18 4.46 1.39
C SER A 179 18.71 4.88 2.78
N GLN A 180 17.83 5.43 3.64
CA GLN A 180 18.15 5.87 5.00
C GLN A 180 17.83 4.80 6.07
N LEU A 181 17.21 3.68 5.68
CA LEU A 181 16.89 2.60 6.61
C LEU A 181 18.16 1.83 7.02
N PRO A 182 18.22 1.32 8.27
CA PRO A 182 19.32 0.47 8.68
C PRO A 182 19.32 -0.84 7.89
N GLY A 183 20.53 -1.40 7.65
CA GLY A 183 20.68 -2.67 6.92
C GLY A 183 19.87 -3.82 7.53
N THR A 184 19.71 -3.83 8.85
CA THR A 184 18.91 -4.81 9.59
C THR A 184 17.42 -4.82 9.19
N THR A 185 16.90 -3.73 8.64
CA THR A 185 15.54 -3.72 8.07
C THR A 185 15.39 -4.75 6.96
N PHE A 186 16.42 -4.93 6.12
CA PHE A 186 16.40 -5.85 4.98
C PHE A 186 16.71 -7.30 5.37
N GLU A 187 17.11 -7.53 6.61
CA GLU A 187 17.29 -8.85 7.21
C GLU A 187 16.01 -9.42 7.83
N ARG A 188 14.98 -8.56 8.01
CA ARG A 188 13.68 -8.97 8.52
C ARG A 188 13.02 -10.04 7.64
N PRO A 189 12.13 -10.88 8.20
CA PRO A 189 11.34 -11.82 7.42
C PRO A 189 10.60 -11.12 6.28
N ARG A 190 10.44 -11.84 5.18
CA ARG A 190 9.69 -11.37 4.00
C ARG A 190 8.46 -12.22 3.80
N THR A 191 7.42 -11.61 3.29
CA THR A 191 6.22 -12.29 2.85
C THR A 191 5.78 -11.78 1.49
N ARG A 192 4.91 -12.52 0.83
CA ARG A 192 4.36 -12.20 -0.48
C ARG A 192 2.87 -12.02 -0.39
N ALA A 193 2.35 -11.01 -1.06
CA ALA A 193 0.92 -10.75 -1.13
C ALA A 193 0.24 -11.76 -2.09
N THR A 194 0.17 -13.03 -1.64
CA THR A 194 -0.49 -14.13 -2.34
C THR A 194 -1.87 -14.39 -1.75
N GLY A 195 -2.83 -14.78 -2.60
CA GLY A 195 -4.19 -15.04 -2.15
C GLY A 195 -5.15 -15.25 -3.31
N HIS A 196 -6.43 -15.32 -2.98
CA HIS A 196 -7.48 -15.49 -3.95
C HIS A 196 -8.07 -14.16 -4.40
N ALA A 197 -8.66 -14.13 -5.57
CA ALA A 197 -9.42 -13.01 -6.06
C ALA A 197 -10.52 -12.61 -5.04
N GLY A 198 -10.56 -11.32 -4.66
CA GLY A 198 -11.41 -10.80 -3.59
C GLY A 198 -10.73 -10.65 -2.23
N ASP A 199 -9.53 -11.18 -2.04
CA ASP A 199 -8.72 -10.88 -0.86
C ASP A 199 -8.15 -9.45 -0.95
N VAL A 200 -8.02 -8.80 0.20
CA VAL A 200 -7.41 -7.46 0.30
C VAL A 200 -6.37 -7.44 1.40
N PHE A 201 -5.14 -7.07 1.05
CA PHE A 201 -4.12 -6.78 2.03
C PHE A 201 -4.28 -5.33 2.50
N LEU A 202 -4.27 -5.12 3.81
CA LEU A 202 -4.22 -3.81 4.44
C LEU A 202 -2.85 -3.64 5.07
N CYS A 203 -2.05 -2.74 4.51
CA CYS A 203 -0.68 -2.52 4.93
C CYS A 203 -0.55 -1.18 5.65
N HIS A 204 0.27 -1.16 6.69
CA HIS A 204 0.69 0.08 7.36
C HIS A 204 1.31 1.04 6.34
N PRO A 205 1.07 2.36 6.39
CA PRO A 205 1.55 3.31 5.38
C PRO A 205 3.08 3.34 5.25
N PHE A 206 3.80 2.88 6.28
CA PHE A 206 5.26 2.80 6.30
C PHE A 206 5.82 1.39 6.05
N LEU A 207 4.99 0.43 5.68
CA LEU A 207 5.49 -0.92 5.37
C LEU A 207 6.35 -0.88 4.12
N VAL A 208 7.60 -1.30 4.23
CA VAL A 208 8.53 -1.38 3.09
C VAL A 208 8.11 -2.55 2.21
N HIS A 209 7.88 -2.25 0.94
CA HIS A 209 7.41 -3.24 -0.02
C HIS A 209 8.01 -2.99 -1.40
N ARG A 210 7.84 -3.96 -2.29
CA ARG A 210 8.24 -3.83 -3.69
C ARG A 210 7.39 -4.65 -4.62
N ALA A 211 7.36 -4.26 -5.87
CA ALA A 211 6.98 -5.12 -6.96
C ALA A 211 8.04 -6.21 -7.17
N THR A 212 7.64 -7.37 -7.70
CA THR A 212 8.57 -8.45 -8.05
C THR A 212 8.48 -8.82 -9.53
N TRP A 213 9.50 -9.51 -9.99
CA TRP A 213 9.62 -10.14 -11.31
C TRP A 213 10.58 -11.33 -11.20
N PRO A 214 10.61 -12.26 -12.15
CA PRO A 214 9.72 -12.42 -13.30
C PRO A 214 8.34 -12.92 -12.92
N HIS A 215 7.35 -12.62 -13.78
CA HIS A 215 6.04 -13.25 -13.73
C HIS A 215 6.07 -14.54 -14.56
N ARG A 216 5.97 -15.68 -13.89
CA ARG A 216 6.00 -17.03 -14.49
C ARG A 216 4.66 -17.75 -14.47
N GLY A 217 3.60 -17.07 -14.03
CA GLY A 217 2.23 -17.61 -14.05
C GLY A 217 1.65 -17.68 -15.47
N ALA A 218 0.44 -18.17 -15.58
CA ALA A 218 -0.20 -18.42 -16.88
C ALA A 218 -1.00 -17.24 -17.43
N GLY A 219 -1.41 -16.30 -16.59
CA GLY A 219 -2.29 -15.19 -16.97
C GLY A 219 -1.92 -13.88 -16.30
N PRO A 220 -2.59 -12.77 -16.64
CA PRO A 220 -2.30 -11.46 -16.07
C PRO A 220 -2.64 -11.40 -14.58
N ARG A 221 -1.75 -10.82 -13.78
CA ARG A 221 -1.99 -10.47 -12.39
C ARG A 221 -2.59 -9.06 -12.31
N MET A 222 -3.79 -8.94 -11.75
CA MET A 222 -4.54 -7.70 -11.61
C MET A 222 -4.67 -7.33 -10.13
N VAL A 223 -3.91 -6.32 -9.67
CA VAL A 223 -3.90 -5.87 -8.27
C VAL A 223 -3.99 -4.35 -8.23
N ALA A 224 -5.06 -3.81 -7.67
CA ALA A 224 -5.15 -2.37 -7.44
C ALA A 224 -4.46 -1.96 -6.12
N GLN A 225 -3.87 -0.76 -6.10
CA GLN A 225 -3.03 -0.27 -5.01
C GLN A 225 -3.49 1.11 -4.50
N PRO A 226 -4.72 1.22 -3.95
CA PRO A 226 -5.20 2.48 -3.42
C PRO A 226 -4.64 2.80 -2.03
N ALA A 227 -4.51 4.10 -1.74
CA ALA A 227 -4.45 4.58 -0.37
C ALA A 227 -5.84 4.50 0.29
N VAL A 228 -5.89 4.21 1.60
CA VAL A 228 -7.02 4.58 2.44
C VAL A 228 -6.71 5.96 3.01
N ALA A 229 -7.42 6.98 2.55
CA ALA A 229 -7.16 8.35 2.97
C ALA A 229 -7.68 8.61 4.39
N ILE A 230 -6.98 9.46 5.14
CA ILE A 230 -7.39 9.96 6.46
C ILE A 230 -7.75 11.44 6.37
N HIS A 231 -8.69 11.88 7.21
CA HIS A 231 -9.12 13.27 7.24
C HIS A 231 -8.05 14.19 7.81
N GLU A 232 -7.40 13.73 8.89
CA GLU A 232 -6.35 14.48 9.58
C GLU A 232 -5.08 13.63 9.71
N PRO A 233 -3.89 14.22 9.64
CA PRO A 233 -2.64 13.52 9.93
C PRO A 233 -2.65 12.91 11.32
N PHE A 234 -1.97 11.78 11.52
CA PHE A 234 -1.90 11.10 12.82
C PHE A 234 -1.40 12.01 13.92
N ALA A 235 -2.06 11.98 15.08
CA ALA A 235 -1.74 12.85 16.20
C ALA A 235 -0.44 12.47 16.92
N LEU A 236 -0.10 11.17 16.96
CA LEU A 236 1.10 10.59 17.57
C LEU A 236 1.30 11.00 19.05
N GLN A 237 0.20 11.12 19.77
CA GLN A 237 0.19 11.37 21.21
C GLN A 237 -0.25 10.10 21.93
N ALA A 238 0.51 9.68 22.93
CA ALA A 238 0.12 8.53 23.76
C ALA A 238 -1.20 8.82 24.49
N GLY A 239 -2.15 7.90 24.44
CA GLY A 239 -3.46 8.08 25.06
C GLY A 239 -4.43 6.95 24.71
N PRO A 240 -5.64 6.96 25.28
CA PRO A 240 -6.63 5.91 25.04
C PRO A 240 -7.18 5.88 23.62
N ASP A 241 -7.10 6.99 22.90
CA ASP A 241 -7.67 7.14 21.55
C ASP A 241 -6.65 6.83 20.45
N VAL A 242 -5.46 6.31 20.78
CA VAL A 242 -4.41 5.94 19.82
C VAL A 242 -4.87 4.74 18.98
N CYS A 243 -5.00 4.95 17.67
CA CYS A 243 -5.34 3.86 16.77
C CYS A 243 -4.14 2.91 16.54
N PRO A 244 -4.37 1.67 16.04
CA PRO A 244 -3.31 0.70 15.78
C PRO A 244 -2.18 1.21 14.89
N VAL A 245 -2.48 1.99 13.85
CA VAL A 245 -1.45 2.60 12.99
C VAL A 245 -0.58 3.58 13.78
N GLU A 246 -1.18 4.48 14.55
CA GLU A 246 -0.45 5.41 15.41
C GLU A 246 0.38 4.68 16.48
N ARG A 247 -0.19 3.61 17.06
CA ARG A 247 0.50 2.77 18.05
C ARG A 247 1.79 2.19 17.48
N ALA A 248 1.75 1.66 16.25
CA ALA A 248 2.93 1.13 15.58
C ALA A 248 3.97 2.24 15.29
N ILE A 249 3.54 3.44 14.86
CA ILE A 249 4.45 4.58 14.66
C ILE A 249 5.14 4.96 15.99
N LEU A 250 4.38 5.08 17.06
CA LEU A 250 4.91 5.40 18.40
C LEU A 250 5.87 4.31 18.91
N GLN A 251 5.55 3.05 18.67
CA GLN A 251 6.44 1.92 18.97
C GLN A 251 7.76 2.02 18.21
N GLY A 252 7.71 2.33 16.92
CA GLY A 252 8.89 2.55 16.07
C GLY A 252 9.79 3.67 16.57
N LEU A 253 9.21 4.70 17.21
CA LEU A 253 9.95 5.81 17.84
C LEU A 253 10.56 5.45 19.20
N GLY A 254 10.28 4.26 19.75
CA GLY A 254 10.72 3.83 21.08
C GLY A 254 9.77 4.23 22.20
N GLY A 255 8.50 4.50 21.89
CA GLY A 255 7.46 4.85 22.86
C GLY A 255 7.56 6.25 23.46
N ALA A 256 8.49 7.11 22.98
CA ALA A 256 8.56 8.48 23.43
C ALA A 256 7.58 9.39 22.68
N PRO A 257 6.88 10.33 23.35
CA PRO A 257 6.03 11.31 22.66
C PRO A 257 6.90 12.22 21.77
N VAL A 258 6.44 12.47 20.55
CA VAL A 258 7.09 13.42 19.63
C VAL A 258 6.87 14.83 20.17
N SER A 259 7.93 15.50 20.63
CA SER A 259 7.84 16.92 20.93
C SER A 259 7.62 17.70 19.64
N SER A 260 6.67 18.60 19.62
CA SER A 260 6.45 19.58 18.56
C SER A 260 7.61 20.58 18.51
N GLY A 261 8.78 20.13 18.06
CA GLY A 261 9.97 20.94 17.94
C GLY A 261 9.95 21.75 16.64
N HIS A 262 9.73 23.04 16.73
CA HIS A 262 10.15 24.01 15.73
C HIS A 262 11.68 24.09 15.78
N GLY A 263 12.36 23.25 15.04
CA GLY A 263 13.82 23.25 14.93
C GLY A 263 14.23 23.23 13.46
N GLY A 264 14.65 24.37 12.95
CA GLY A 264 15.22 24.51 11.61
C GLY A 264 16.51 23.71 11.47
N ALA A 265 16.48 22.64 10.70
CA ALA A 265 17.66 21.94 10.25
C ALA A 265 18.23 22.67 9.03
N THR A 266 19.45 23.16 9.13
CA THR A 266 20.22 23.76 8.02
C THR A 266 20.67 22.62 7.08
N ILE A 267 20.33 22.77 5.81
CA ILE A 267 20.71 21.85 4.74
C ILE A 267 22.16 22.14 4.34
N PRO A 268 23.07 21.12 4.25
CA PRO A 268 24.35 21.32 3.59
C PRO A 268 24.13 21.38 2.07
N PRO A 269 24.96 22.20 1.33
CA PRO A 269 24.78 22.35 -0.11
C PRO A 269 25.12 21.08 -0.85
N SER A 270 24.29 20.75 -1.84
CA SER A 270 24.49 19.67 -2.81
C SER A 270 25.77 19.90 -3.63
N ARG A 271 26.58 18.85 -3.74
CA ARG A 271 27.62 18.74 -4.76
C ARG A 271 27.08 17.99 -5.98
#